data_a316b7a38ae46669f38c4866abc3a231
#
_entry.id   a316b7a38ae46669f38c4866abc3a231
#
_cell.length_a   1.000
_cell.length_b   1.000
_cell.length_c   1.000
_cell.angle_alpha   90.00
_cell.angle_beta   90.00
_cell.angle_gamma   90.00
#
_symmetry.space_group_name_H-M   'P 1'
#
loop_
_entity.id
_entity.type
_entity.pdbx_description
1 polymer ?
#
loop_
_entity_poly.entity_id
_entity_poly.type
_entity_poly.pdbx_seq_one_letter_code
_entity_poly.pdbx_strand_id
1 'polypeptide(L)'
;MTRIRLLTRRDFLETSTGTVAAGLLAHSVRPSGLFGAVSPWEAEGYNHKVVVRVYDPDVASAYTFGSPYYWRNFDTAKIQEMLETGVMELSKTATPRDAWARILPEVSSASKVVVKVNLNNTRRDWNTGALNTSPAMMIALTKSLNKAGVPNSNITFLDCSRIFPDEMKSDLLASSPGVQCAAGPQIGSSATQEMPYGGPYVIPQLVMDADFLLSCHLMKKHDGGHTGAMKNFFGMNTDGKVSFAHRDPDWRDSKQCNNIITHPEIKKRLRLCINEAILAAKSPDTLDPYEFRDLFPDGKPSSLFLSRNPFLQDVVEWDFIRAECSRFPGRPGNNIAWLKNCAGFLPNWSLNAVESGVLVSGASRLPSKDMSYDPALVEYVSRRVGSPPVHRAG
;
A
#
# COMPACT_ATOMS: atom_id res chain seq x y z
N MET A 1 27.19 46.78 -10.68
CA MET A 1 26.75 45.64 -11.46
C MET A 1 27.74 44.49 -11.27
N THR A 2 27.48 43.62 -10.31
CA THR A 2 28.40 42.53 -9.95
C THR A 2 27.96 41.26 -10.69
N ARG A 3 28.78 40.75 -11.58
CA ARG A 3 28.53 39.52 -12.33
C ARG A 3 28.70 38.33 -11.42
N ILE A 4 27.63 37.57 -11.22
CA ILE A 4 27.64 36.25 -10.56
C ILE A 4 28.21 35.24 -11.58
N ARG A 5 29.30 34.61 -11.25
CA ARG A 5 29.95 33.55 -12.04
C ARG A 5 29.38 32.21 -11.57
N LEU A 6 28.67 31.52 -12.44
CA LEU A 6 28.21 30.17 -12.18
C LEU A 6 29.41 29.20 -12.25
N LEU A 7 29.68 28.51 -11.16
CA LEU A 7 30.68 27.46 -11.08
C LEU A 7 30.23 26.21 -11.83
N THR A 8 31.10 25.61 -12.61
CA THR A 8 30.83 24.37 -13.34
C THR A 8 31.13 23.15 -12.47
N ARG A 9 30.59 21.99 -12.86
CA ARG A 9 30.79 20.70 -12.17
C ARG A 9 32.27 20.31 -12.00
N ARG A 10 33.16 20.90 -12.75
CA ARG A 10 34.62 20.67 -12.74
C ARG A 10 35.30 21.44 -11.61
N ASP A 11 34.79 22.62 -11.26
CA ASP A 11 35.36 23.48 -10.22
C ASP A 11 35.11 22.95 -8.81
N PHE A 12 34.15 22.03 -8.66
CA PHE A 12 33.81 21.40 -7.37
C PHE A 12 34.74 20.24 -6.99
N LEU A 13 35.43 19.64 -7.93
CA LEU A 13 36.30 18.47 -7.71
C LEU A 13 37.74 18.80 -7.37
N GLU A 14 38.18 20.06 -7.51
CA GLU A 14 39.58 20.44 -7.30
C GLU A 14 39.88 21.06 -5.92
N THR A 15 38.88 21.24 -5.03
CA THR A 15 39.09 21.96 -3.77
C THR A 15 38.99 21.12 -2.48
N SER A 16 39.09 19.78 -2.54
CA SER A 16 39.04 18.95 -1.32
C SER A 16 40.25 18.03 -1.12
N THR A 17 41.46 18.64 -1.05
CA THR A 17 42.61 18.00 -0.42
C THR A 17 43.05 18.83 0.79
N GLY A 18 42.53 18.49 1.94
CA GLY A 18 42.88 19.07 3.23
C GLY A 18 42.76 18.02 4.32
N THR A 19 43.90 17.57 4.79
CA THR A 19 44.16 16.64 5.86
C THR A 19 43.50 17.08 7.18
N VAL A 20 42.69 16.23 7.84
CA VAL A 20 42.40 16.33 9.26
C VAL A 20 42.47 14.95 9.93
N ALA A 21 43.16 14.96 11.04
CA ALA A 21 43.62 13.83 11.82
C ALA A 21 42.51 13.07 12.57
N ALA A 22 42.89 11.86 12.92
CA ALA A 22 42.15 10.80 13.60
C ALA A 22 41.42 11.18 14.88
N GLY A 23 40.17 10.72 15.00
CA GLY A 23 39.45 10.46 16.23
C GLY A 23 38.72 9.13 16.08
N LEU A 24 39.27 8.10 16.68
CA LEU A 24 38.72 6.74 16.73
C LEU A 24 37.43 6.73 17.54
N LEU A 25 36.28 6.59 16.88
CA LEU A 25 35.07 6.00 17.43
C LEU A 25 34.71 4.83 16.51
N ALA A 26 34.86 3.61 17.07
CA ALA A 26 34.53 2.37 16.41
C ALA A 26 33.03 2.26 16.19
N HIS A 27 32.54 2.81 15.09
CA HIS A 27 31.30 2.38 14.48
C HIS A 27 31.68 1.28 13.50
N SER A 28 31.12 0.10 13.69
CA SER A 28 31.26 -1.02 12.79
C SER A 28 30.82 -0.60 11.37
N VAL A 29 31.80 -0.20 10.58
CA VAL A 29 31.63 0.00 9.14
C VAL A 29 31.43 -1.41 8.56
N ARG A 30 30.20 -1.74 8.20
CA ARG A 30 29.94 -2.90 7.35
C ARG A 30 30.75 -2.68 6.06
N PRO A 31 31.52 -3.66 5.59
CA PRO A 31 32.22 -3.52 4.32
C PRO A 31 31.17 -3.25 3.24
N SER A 32 31.31 -2.14 2.55
CA SER A 32 30.59 -1.85 1.31
C SER A 32 31.01 -2.92 0.30
N GLY A 33 30.24 -4.01 0.28
CA GLY A 33 30.36 -5.05 -0.73
C GLY A 33 30.21 -4.40 -2.10
N LEU A 34 31.02 -4.85 -3.03
CA LEU A 34 30.95 -4.57 -4.44
C LEU A 34 29.51 -4.29 -4.87
N PHE A 35 29.28 -3.17 -5.52
CA PHE A 35 27.99 -2.82 -6.13
C PHE A 35 27.61 -3.93 -7.12
N GLY A 36 26.95 -4.97 -6.61
CA GLY A 36 26.25 -5.95 -7.45
C GLY A 36 25.25 -5.18 -8.29
N ALA A 37 25.13 -5.50 -9.56
CA ALA A 37 24.13 -4.90 -10.42
C ALA A 37 22.76 -5.08 -9.74
N VAL A 38 22.06 -3.95 -9.50
CA VAL A 38 20.71 -3.94 -8.96
C VAL A 38 19.87 -4.88 -9.83
N SER A 39 19.18 -5.84 -9.22
CA SER A 39 18.39 -6.79 -9.99
C SER A 39 17.32 -6.04 -10.81
N PRO A 40 16.93 -6.52 -11.99
CA PRO A 40 15.86 -5.89 -12.77
C PRO A 40 14.59 -5.67 -11.92
N TRP A 41 14.28 -6.57 -11.01
CA TRP A 41 13.19 -6.46 -10.06
C TRP A 41 13.31 -5.25 -9.13
N GLU A 42 14.49 -4.97 -8.61
CA GLU A 42 14.74 -3.83 -7.74
C GLU A 42 14.80 -2.51 -8.51
N ALA A 43 15.36 -2.54 -9.73
CA ALA A 43 15.43 -1.40 -10.61
C ALA A 43 14.06 -0.89 -11.05
N GLU A 44 13.07 -1.79 -11.21
CA GLU A 44 11.71 -1.43 -11.59
C GLU A 44 11.01 -0.57 -10.52
N GLY A 45 11.15 -0.91 -9.23
CA GLY A 45 10.52 -0.17 -8.14
C GLY A 45 9.03 0.12 -8.41
N TYR A 46 8.63 1.39 -8.43
CA TYR A 46 7.27 1.81 -8.77
C TYR A 46 6.92 1.66 -10.27
N ASN A 47 7.87 1.38 -11.13
CA ASN A 47 7.60 1.10 -12.54
C ASN A 47 7.20 -0.36 -12.79
N HIS A 48 7.16 -1.17 -11.74
CA HIS A 48 6.68 -2.54 -11.82
C HIS A 48 5.22 -2.59 -12.30
N LYS A 49 4.94 -3.37 -13.34
CA LYS A 49 3.66 -3.34 -14.03
C LYS A 49 2.63 -4.35 -13.51
N VAL A 50 3.04 -5.23 -12.59
CA VAL A 50 2.20 -6.34 -12.15
C VAL A 50 1.26 -5.92 -11.03
N VAL A 51 -0.02 -6.27 -11.21
CA VAL A 51 -1.03 -6.25 -10.16
C VAL A 51 -1.63 -7.66 -10.04
N VAL A 52 -1.45 -8.28 -8.90
CA VAL A 52 -1.97 -9.62 -8.62
C VAL A 52 -3.22 -9.51 -7.77
N ARG A 53 -4.31 -10.11 -8.24
CA ARG A 53 -5.50 -10.40 -7.44
C ARG A 53 -5.48 -11.88 -7.04
N VAL A 54 -5.57 -12.16 -5.75
CA VAL A 54 -5.84 -13.51 -5.26
C VAL A 54 -7.20 -13.53 -4.57
N TYR A 55 -8.02 -14.55 -4.81
CA TYR A 55 -9.34 -14.64 -4.21
C TYR A 55 -9.66 -16.05 -3.73
N ASP A 56 -10.43 -16.11 -2.65
CA ASP A 56 -11.06 -17.32 -2.13
C ASP A 56 -12.49 -16.98 -1.70
N PRO A 57 -13.53 -17.52 -2.37
CA PRO A 57 -14.92 -17.23 -2.03
C PRO A 57 -15.28 -17.59 -0.58
N ASP A 58 -14.56 -18.54 0.01
CA ASP A 58 -14.85 -19.06 1.34
C ASP A 58 -14.15 -18.29 2.48
N VAL A 59 -13.26 -17.32 2.15
CA VAL A 59 -12.46 -16.59 3.16
C VAL A 59 -13.31 -15.84 4.19
N ALA A 60 -14.52 -15.43 3.80
CA ALA A 60 -15.50 -14.73 4.65
C ALA A 60 -16.88 -15.42 4.61
N SER A 61 -16.92 -16.75 4.43
CA SER A 61 -18.19 -17.50 4.33
C SER A 61 -19.04 -17.38 5.59
N ALA A 62 -18.43 -17.29 6.76
CA ALA A 62 -19.13 -17.13 8.05
C ALA A 62 -19.64 -15.70 8.30
N TYR A 63 -19.22 -14.71 7.51
CA TYR A 63 -19.64 -13.33 7.69
C TYR A 63 -21.01 -13.07 7.08
N THR A 64 -21.86 -12.43 7.86
CA THR A 64 -23.15 -11.86 7.42
C THR A 64 -23.07 -10.34 7.50
N PHE A 65 -23.53 -9.63 6.45
CA PHE A 65 -23.50 -8.16 6.42
C PHE A 65 -24.27 -7.57 7.62
N GLY A 66 -23.63 -6.56 8.25
CA GLY A 66 -24.16 -5.96 9.48
C GLY A 66 -23.70 -6.63 10.78
N SER A 67 -23.00 -7.77 10.71
CA SER A 67 -22.44 -8.40 11.91
C SER A 67 -21.30 -7.55 12.50
N PRO A 68 -21.27 -7.37 13.84
CA PRO A 68 -20.13 -6.74 14.50
C PRO A 68 -18.90 -7.64 14.44
N TYR A 69 -17.72 -7.06 14.67
CA TYR A 69 -16.46 -7.80 14.70
C TYR A 69 -16.26 -8.64 13.44
N TYR A 70 -16.55 -8.08 12.25
CA TYR A 70 -16.53 -8.76 10.95
C TYR A 70 -15.28 -9.64 10.75
N TRP A 71 -14.12 -9.20 11.26
CA TRP A 71 -12.84 -9.91 11.14
C TRP A 71 -12.78 -11.25 11.88
N ARG A 72 -13.62 -11.46 12.90
CA ARG A 72 -13.72 -12.73 13.62
C ARG A 72 -14.42 -13.81 12.80
N ASN A 73 -15.09 -13.40 11.72
CA ASN A 73 -15.76 -14.28 10.77
C ASN A 73 -14.90 -14.54 9.51
N PHE A 74 -13.64 -14.10 9.53
CA PHE A 74 -12.70 -14.39 8.47
C PHE A 74 -11.87 -15.63 8.80
N ASP A 75 -11.63 -16.46 7.78
CA ASP A 75 -10.66 -17.55 7.88
C ASP A 75 -9.23 -16.98 7.71
N THR A 76 -8.56 -16.78 8.83
CA THR A 76 -7.20 -16.22 8.84
C THR A 76 -6.19 -17.11 8.12
N ALA A 77 -6.38 -18.44 8.12
CA ALA A 77 -5.48 -19.35 7.41
C ALA A 77 -5.62 -19.19 5.89
N LYS A 78 -6.85 -19.03 5.40
CA LYS A 78 -7.13 -18.72 3.99
C LYS A 78 -6.55 -17.34 3.60
N ILE A 79 -6.67 -16.32 4.46
CA ILE A 79 -6.03 -15.01 4.21
C ILE A 79 -4.52 -15.17 4.06
N GLN A 80 -3.89 -15.95 4.93
CA GLN A 80 -2.46 -16.24 4.85
C GLN A 80 -2.10 -16.95 3.54
N GLU A 81 -2.88 -17.96 3.14
CA GLU A 81 -2.68 -18.68 1.88
C GLU A 81 -2.86 -17.75 0.66
N MET A 82 -3.88 -16.90 0.67
CA MET A 82 -4.09 -15.87 -0.36
C MET A 82 -2.89 -14.93 -0.46
N LEU A 83 -2.41 -14.41 0.67
CA LEU A 83 -1.26 -13.53 0.72
C LEU A 83 0.00 -14.21 0.17
N GLU A 84 0.28 -15.42 0.61
CA GLU A 84 1.44 -16.21 0.18
C GLU A 84 1.37 -16.53 -1.32
N THR A 85 0.20 -16.93 -1.81
CA THR A 85 -0.04 -17.10 -3.25
C THR A 85 0.23 -15.79 -4.01
N GLY A 86 -0.24 -14.67 -3.48
CA GLY A 86 -0.06 -13.36 -4.10
C GLY A 86 1.40 -12.91 -4.17
N VAL A 87 2.16 -13.06 -3.08
CA VAL A 87 3.58 -12.69 -3.09
C VAL A 87 4.42 -13.62 -3.97
N MET A 88 4.09 -14.91 -4.03
CA MET A 88 4.76 -15.86 -4.94
C MET A 88 4.47 -15.52 -6.41
N GLU A 89 3.22 -15.23 -6.74
CA GLU A 89 2.85 -14.87 -8.11
C GLU A 89 3.51 -13.54 -8.53
N LEU A 90 3.46 -12.53 -7.65
CA LEU A 90 4.04 -11.22 -7.89
C LEU A 90 5.56 -11.30 -8.10
N SER A 91 6.23 -12.12 -7.32
CA SER A 91 7.70 -12.29 -7.36
C SER A 91 8.17 -13.39 -8.33
N LYS A 92 7.25 -14.17 -8.89
CA LYS A 92 7.55 -15.33 -9.76
C LYS A 92 8.48 -16.34 -9.06
N THR A 93 8.16 -16.71 -7.82
CA THR A 93 8.92 -17.64 -6.99
C THR A 93 8.06 -18.83 -6.57
N ALA A 94 8.69 -19.92 -6.15
CA ALA A 94 8.00 -21.16 -5.81
C ALA A 94 7.62 -21.29 -4.33
N THR A 95 8.24 -20.47 -3.45
CA THR A 95 7.99 -20.53 -2.01
C THR A 95 7.71 -19.15 -1.42
N PRO A 96 6.91 -19.06 -0.35
CA PRO A 96 6.67 -17.78 0.34
C PRO A 96 7.96 -17.14 0.88
N ARG A 97 8.91 -17.96 1.33
CA ARG A 97 10.20 -17.48 1.82
C ARG A 97 10.98 -16.76 0.72
N ASP A 98 11.10 -17.40 -0.46
CA ASP A 98 11.83 -16.83 -1.59
C ASP A 98 11.11 -15.59 -2.13
N ALA A 99 9.75 -15.60 -2.09
CA ALA A 99 8.94 -14.46 -2.46
C ALA A 99 9.25 -13.25 -1.60
N TRP A 100 9.23 -13.43 -0.29
CA TRP A 100 9.56 -12.35 0.63
C TRP A 100 11.02 -11.91 0.52
N ALA A 101 11.96 -12.83 0.36
CA ALA A 101 13.37 -12.49 0.16
C ALA A 101 13.59 -11.65 -1.11
N ARG A 102 12.76 -11.86 -2.15
CA ARG A 102 12.79 -11.04 -3.36
C ARG A 102 12.12 -9.67 -3.19
N ILE A 103 11.01 -9.61 -2.45
CA ILE A 103 10.27 -8.37 -2.17
C ILE A 103 11.02 -7.51 -1.15
N LEU A 104 11.63 -8.14 -0.15
CA LEU A 104 12.39 -7.53 0.95
C LEU A 104 13.85 -7.97 0.83
N PRO A 105 14.65 -7.34 -0.04
CA PRO A 105 16.02 -7.79 -0.27
C PRO A 105 16.85 -7.74 1.01
N GLU A 106 17.67 -8.78 1.23
CA GLU A 106 18.49 -8.95 2.43
C GLU A 106 17.70 -9.06 3.75
N VAL A 107 16.41 -9.45 3.66
CA VAL A 107 15.58 -9.64 4.85
C VAL A 107 16.20 -10.67 5.81
N SER A 108 16.20 -10.35 7.08
CA SER A 108 16.78 -11.18 8.15
C SER A 108 15.99 -11.03 9.45
N SER A 109 16.38 -11.77 10.47
CA SER A 109 15.80 -11.65 11.81
C SER A 109 16.05 -10.29 12.49
N ALA A 110 16.99 -9.50 11.98
CA ALA A 110 17.25 -8.14 12.46
C ALA A 110 16.43 -7.08 11.72
N SER A 111 15.80 -7.43 10.60
CA SER A 111 15.06 -6.49 9.76
C SER A 111 13.81 -5.98 10.46
N LYS A 112 13.61 -4.66 10.40
CA LYS A 112 12.43 -3.97 10.94
C LYS A 112 11.44 -3.70 9.80
N VAL A 113 10.23 -4.19 9.95
CA VAL A 113 9.14 -4.01 8.98
C VAL A 113 8.04 -3.16 9.58
N VAL A 114 7.75 -2.03 8.95
CA VAL A 114 6.59 -1.20 9.29
C VAL A 114 5.50 -1.44 8.26
N VAL A 115 4.28 -1.68 8.73
CA VAL A 115 3.10 -1.87 7.91
C VAL A 115 2.13 -0.73 8.15
N LYS A 116 1.96 0.16 7.17
CA LYS A 116 0.94 1.18 7.22
C LYS A 116 -0.43 0.54 6.99
N VAL A 117 -1.24 0.49 8.02
CA VAL A 117 -2.63 0.01 7.96
C VAL A 117 -3.62 1.15 7.77
N ASN A 118 -4.87 0.83 7.47
CA ASN A 118 -5.95 1.80 7.33
C ASN A 118 -6.94 1.65 8.48
N LEU A 119 -6.87 2.57 9.44
CA LEU A 119 -7.79 2.65 10.57
C LEU A 119 -8.71 3.89 10.47
N ASN A 120 -8.97 4.37 9.27
CA ASN A 120 -9.69 5.63 9.08
C ASN A 120 -11.09 5.64 9.73
N ASN A 121 -11.67 4.48 9.95
CA ASN A 121 -13.00 4.34 10.53
C ASN A 121 -13.00 4.14 12.06
N THR A 122 -11.83 4.14 12.72
CA THR A 122 -11.72 4.12 14.19
C THR A 122 -11.82 5.54 14.75
N ARG A 123 -13.01 6.14 14.68
CA ARG A 123 -13.32 7.46 15.27
C ARG A 123 -13.86 7.29 16.68
N ARG A 124 -14.17 8.43 17.37
CA ARG A 124 -14.77 8.43 18.71
C ARG A 124 -16.04 7.58 18.80
N ASP A 125 -16.82 7.56 17.72
CA ASP A 125 -18.07 6.80 17.62
C ASP A 125 -17.84 5.48 16.87
N TRP A 126 -16.61 4.90 16.99
CA TRP A 126 -16.29 3.65 16.32
C TRP A 126 -17.26 2.56 16.77
N ASN A 127 -17.86 1.92 15.80
CA ASN A 127 -18.64 0.70 16.00
C ASN A 127 -17.84 -0.51 15.50
N THR A 128 -18.10 -1.65 16.08
CA THR A 128 -17.39 -2.90 15.81
C THR A 128 -17.65 -3.48 14.42
N GLY A 129 -18.58 -2.91 13.67
CA GLY A 129 -18.86 -3.25 12.26
C GLY A 129 -18.07 -2.41 11.26
N ALA A 130 -17.49 -1.28 11.71
CA ALA A 130 -16.81 -0.35 10.80
C ALA A 130 -15.56 -0.96 10.16
N LEU A 131 -15.49 -0.91 8.82
CA LEU A 131 -14.41 -1.52 8.03
C LEU A 131 -13.09 -0.79 8.21
N ASN A 132 -12.10 -1.51 8.71
CA ASN A 132 -10.69 -1.10 8.87
C ASN A 132 -9.80 -2.25 8.42
N THR A 133 -8.48 -2.04 8.28
CA THR A 133 -7.56 -3.17 8.11
C THR A 133 -7.74 -4.12 9.29
N SER A 134 -8.06 -5.38 8.99
CA SER A 134 -8.53 -6.33 10.00
C SER A 134 -7.39 -6.94 10.81
N PRO A 135 -7.62 -7.30 12.08
CA PRO A 135 -6.71 -8.15 12.84
C PRO A 135 -6.40 -9.47 12.12
N ALA A 136 -7.36 -10.08 11.43
CA ALA A 136 -7.16 -11.31 10.68
C ALA A 136 -6.10 -11.12 9.57
N MET A 137 -6.15 -10.01 8.83
CA MET A 137 -5.13 -9.67 7.83
C MET A 137 -3.76 -9.39 8.48
N MET A 138 -3.73 -8.66 9.59
CA MET A 138 -2.49 -8.37 10.30
C MET A 138 -1.83 -9.66 10.84
N ILE A 139 -2.62 -10.60 11.37
CA ILE A 139 -2.15 -11.91 11.82
C ILE A 139 -1.59 -12.73 10.64
N ALA A 140 -2.32 -12.78 9.53
CA ALA A 140 -1.89 -13.49 8.32
C ALA A 140 -0.57 -12.93 7.78
N LEU A 141 -0.45 -11.60 7.71
CA LEU A 141 0.77 -10.93 7.28
C LEU A 141 1.95 -11.20 8.23
N THR A 142 1.72 -11.15 9.54
CA THR A 142 2.73 -11.48 10.56
C THR A 142 3.25 -12.90 10.34
N LYS A 143 2.37 -13.89 10.25
CA LYS A 143 2.74 -15.30 10.04
C LYS A 143 3.50 -15.52 8.74
N SER A 144 3.10 -14.81 7.68
CA SER A 144 3.79 -14.89 6.39
C SER A 144 5.18 -14.26 6.44
N LEU A 145 5.35 -13.10 7.09
CA LEU A 145 6.66 -12.46 7.31
C LEU A 145 7.58 -13.31 8.21
N ASN A 146 7.02 -14.05 9.17
CA ASN A 146 7.82 -14.99 9.98
C ASN A 146 8.48 -16.07 9.11
N LYS A 147 7.85 -16.51 8.00
CA LYS A 147 8.48 -17.45 7.06
C LYS A 147 9.71 -16.86 6.36
N ALA A 148 9.78 -15.53 6.25
CA ALA A 148 10.98 -14.81 5.79
C ALA A 148 12.04 -14.61 6.88
N GLY A 149 11.76 -15.02 8.11
CA GLY A 149 12.66 -14.89 9.26
C GLY A 149 12.49 -13.59 10.06
N VAL A 150 11.51 -12.76 9.76
CA VAL A 150 11.23 -11.53 10.53
C VAL A 150 10.48 -11.91 11.82
N PRO A 151 11.02 -11.66 13.02
CA PRO A 151 10.32 -11.96 14.26
C PRO A 151 9.19 -10.97 14.54
N ASN A 152 8.19 -11.37 15.31
CA ASN A 152 7.06 -10.54 15.68
C ASN A 152 7.49 -9.19 16.27
N SER A 153 8.51 -9.16 17.12
CA SER A 153 9.01 -7.95 17.76
C SER A 153 9.53 -6.89 16.79
N ASN A 154 9.81 -7.27 15.55
CA ASN A 154 10.34 -6.40 14.50
C ASN A 154 9.25 -6.01 13.49
N ILE A 155 8.00 -6.38 13.74
CA ILE A 155 6.84 -6.01 12.90
C ILE A 155 6.01 -4.97 13.66
N THR A 156 5.80 -3.82 13.03
CA THR A 156 4.98 -2.74 13.59
C THR A 156 3.85 -2.38 12.64
N PHE A 157 2.62 -2.48 13.10
CA PHE A 157 1.45 -1.94 12.41
C PHE A 157 1.23 -0.49 12.82
N LEU A 158 1.07 0.40 11.84
CA LEU A 158 1.10 1.86 12.02
C LEU A 158 -0.10 2.56 11.42
N ASP A 159 -0.78 3.40 12.21
CA ASP A 159 -1.64 4.49 11.70
C ASP A 159 -1.51 5.72 12.62
N CYS A 160 -0.87 6.80 12.14
CA CYS A 160 -0.63 7.99 12.96
C CYS A 160 -1.89 8.82 13.19
N SER A 161 -2.91 8.70 12.35
CA SER A 161 -4.10 9.55 12.38
C SER A 161 -5.24 8.97 13.19
N ARG A 162 -5.12 7.72 13.65
CA ARG A 162 -6.17 6.96 14.32
C ARG A 162 -5.59 6.12 15.45
N ILE A 163 -6.47 5.54 16.25
CA ILE A 163 -6.13 4.61 17.31
C ILE A 163 -6.36 3.16 16.87
N PHE A 164 -5.68 2.23 17.50
CA PHE A 164 -6.06 0.82 17.46
C PHE A 164 -7.12 0.58 18.54
N PRO A 165 -8.35 0.21 18.18
CA PRO A 165 -9.34 -0.20 19.16
C PRO A 165 -8.85 -1.38 20.01
N ASP A 166 -9.22 -1.41 21.28
CA ASP A 166 -8.72 -2.42 22.21
C ASP A 166 -9.09 -3.85 21.78
N GLU A 167 -10.26 -4.05 21.20
CA GLU A 167 -10.71 -5.35 20.71
C GLU A 167 -9.85 -5.81 19.52
N MET A 168 -9.56 -4.94 18.58
CA MET A 168 -8.71 -5.26 17.43
C MET A 168 -7.28 -5.58 17.89
N LYS A 169 -6.76 -4.77 18.81
CA LYS A 169 -5.43 -4.97 19.38
C LYS A 169 -5.34 -6.25 20.19
N SER A 170 -6.36 -6.55 20.98
CA SER A 170 -6.44 -7.79 21.77
C SER A 170 -6.43 -9.04 20.88
N ASP A 171 -7.29 -9.06 19.83
CA ASP A 171 -7.37 -10.19 18.90
C ASP A 171 -6.04 -10.40 18.16
N LEU A 172 -5.38 -9.30 17.73
CA LEU A 172 -4.08 -9.35 17.07
C LEU A 172 -3.00 -9.92 18.00
N LEU A 173 -2.88 -9.37 19.21
CA LEU A 173 -1.81 -9.75 20.16
C LEU A 173 -2.00 -11.16 20.72
N ALA A 174 -3.23 -11.64 20.86
CA ALA A 174 -3.52 -13.02 21.25
C ALA A 174 -2.95 -14.03 20.23
N SER A 175 -2.99 -13.71 18.95
CA SER A 175 -2.53 -14.60 17.88
C SER A 175 -1.11 -14.30 17.36
N SER A 176 -0.60 -13.10 17.64
CA SER A 176 0.72 -12.63 17.20
C SER A 176 1.41 -11.85 18.33
N PRO A 177 1.74 -12.53 19.44
CA PRO A 177 2.37 -11.86 20.59
C PRO A 177 3.71 -11.25 20.20
N GLY A 178 3.96 -10.04 20.71
CA GLY A 178 5.20 -9.30 20.45
C GLY A 178 5.17 -8.34 19.27
N VAL A 179 4.18 -8.40 18.37
CA VAL A 179 4.01 -7.36 17.35
C VAL A 179 3.68 -6.02 18.00
N GLN A 180 4.00 -4.94 17.30
CA GLN A 180 3.80 -3.58 17.78
C GLN A 180 2.61 -2.93 17.09
N CYS A 181 1.79 -2.18 17.84
CA CYS A 181 0.73 -1.34 17.32
C CYS A 181 1.09 0.10 17.63
N ALA A 182 1.48 0.86 16.63
CA ALA A 182 1.85 2.26 16.76
C ALA A 182 0.73 3.16 16.22
N ALA A 183 0.25 4.08 17.05
CA ALA A 183 -0.89 4.92 16.71
C ALA A 183 -0.78 6.33 17.28
N GLY A 184 -1.42 7.28 16.59
CA GLY A 184 -1.51 8.66 17.04
C GLY A 184 -0.24 9.50 16.87
N PRO A 185 -0.29 10.78 17.27
CA PRO A 185 0.78 11.75 17.04
C PRO A 185 2.02 11.56 17.96
N GLN A 186 2.00 10.59 18.86
CA GLN A 186 3.10 10.34 19.82
C GLN A 186 4.30 9.62 19.21
N ILE A 187 4.20 9.23 17.94
CA ILE A 187 5.27 8.57 17.21
C ILE A 187 6.26 9.63 16.77
N GLY A 188 7.46 9.65 17.33
CA GLY A 188 8.50 10.65 16.99
C GLY A 188 8.63 10.91 15.50
N SER A 189 9.09 12.09 15.11
CA SER A 189 9.22 12.53 13.71
C SER A 189 10.65 12.90 13.38
N SER A 190 11.09 12.62 12.14
CA SER A 190 12.45 12.93 11.72
C SER A 190 12.55 13.61 10.35
N ALA A 191 11.57 13.48 9.50
CA ALA A 191 11.60 14.07 8.17
C ALA A 191 10.32 14.85 7.89
N THR A 192 10.48 16.04 7.32
CA THR A 192 9.36 16.91 6.96
C THR A 192 9.40 17.20 5.48
N GLN A 193 8.26 17.11 4.83
CA GLN A 193 8.07 17.56 3.46
C GLN A 193 7.04 18.68 3.46
N GLU A 194 7.41 19.82 2.86
CA GLU A 194 6.46 20.89 2.61
C GLU A 194 5.43 20.44 1.58
N MET A 195 4.18 20.66 1.90
CA MET A 195 3.07 20.37 1.01
C MET A 195 2.54 21.65 0.39
N PRO A 196 2.08 21.62 -0.87
CA PRO A 196 1.56 22.80 -1.55
C PRO A 196 0.44 23.50 -0.80
N TYR A 197 -0.30 22.76 0.02
CA TYR A 197 -1.44 23.25 0.78
C TYR A 197 -1.48 22.62 2.18
N GLY A 198 -1.72 23.41 3.18
CA GLY A 198 -2.11 22.95 4.52
C GLY A 198 -1.00 22.62 5.50
N GLY A 199 0.24 22.86 5.17
CA GLY A 199 1.38 22.69 6.08
C GLY A 199 2.19 21.42 5.85
N PRO A 200 3.19 21.15 6.67
CA PRO A 200 4.16 20.09 6.44
C PRO A 200 3.55 18.69 6.64
N TYR A 201 4.00 17.75 5.82
CA TYR A 201 3.82 16.33 6.06
C TYR A 201 5.04 15.79 6.82
N VAL A 202 4.81 15.17 7.95
CA VAL A 202 5.86 14.76 8.87
C VAL A 202 5.92 13.24 8.96
N ILE A 203 7.00 12.65 8.45
CA ILE A 203 7.22 11.20 8.43
C ILE A 203 7.65 10.74 9.83
N PRO A 204 7.05 9.67 10.38
CA PRO A 204 7.42 9.14 11.68
C PRO A 204 8.87 8.66 11.74
N GLN A 205 9.54 8.89 12.87
CA GLN A 205 10.87 8.33 13.12
C GLN A 205 10.85 6.80 12.97
N LEU A 206 9.79 6.15 13.42
CA LEU A 206 9.58 4.72 13.28
C LEU A 206 9.70 4.22 11.83
N VAL A 207 9.20 5.01 10.86
CA VAL A 207 9.34 4.69 9.43
C VAL A 207 10.76 4.93 8.94
N MET A 208 11.42 5.97 9.46
CA MET A 208 12.81 6.27 9.12
C MET A 208 13.78 5.20 9.62
N ASP A 209 13.47 4.58 10.76
CA ASP A 209 14.26 3.52 11.38
C ASP A 209 13.96 2.12 10.81
N ALA A 210 12.92 2.01 9.98
CA ALA A 210 12.55 0.75 9.34
C ALA A 210 13.44 0.43 8.13
N ASP A 211 13.73 -0.84 7.94
CA ASP A 211 14.35 -1.34 6.70
C ASP A 211 13.32 -1.41 5.58
N PHE A 212 12.10 -1.81 5.90
CA PHE A 212 11.03 -2.00 4.92
C PHE A 212 9.71 -1.39 5.38
N LEU A 213 8.99 -0.82 4.41
CA LEU A 213 7.64 -0.30 4.57
C LEU A 213 6.70 -1.09 3.66
N LEU A 214 5.61 -1.57 4.23
CA LEU A 214 4.49 -2.15 3.51
C LEU A 214 3.26 -1.26 3.69
N SER A 215 2.35 -1.27 2.71
CA SER A 215 1.05 -0.61 2.83
C SER A 215 -0.06 -1.66 2.81
N CYS A 216 -0.90 -1.70 3.83
CA CYS A 216 -2.09 -2.54 3.87
C CYS A 216 -3.33 -1.64 3.97
N HIS A 217 -4.08 -1.53 2.89
CA HIS A 217 -5.23 -0.64 2.76
C HIS A 217 -6.49 -1.42 2.40
N LEU A 218 -7.58 -0.72 2.14
CA LEU A 218 -8.91 -1.29 1.95
C LEU A 218 -9.48 -0.91 0.58
N MET A 219 -10.32 -1.78 0.02
CA MET A 219 -11.18 -1.43 -1.11
C MET A 219 -12.36 -0.59 -0.62
N LYS A 220 -12.26 0.72 -0.77
CA LYS A 220 -13.24 1.63 -0.23
C LYS A 220 -13.41 2.86 -1.11
N LYS A 221 -14.68 3.16 -1.50
CA LYS A 221 -14.98 4.42 -2.17
C LYS A 221 -14.75 5.60 -1.23
N HIS A 222 -14.33 6.73 -1.79
CA HIS A 222 -14.15 8.00 -1.10
C HIS A 222 -14.72 9.14 -1.96
N ASP A 223 -15.02 10.30 -1.37
CA ASP A 223 -15.54 11.46 -2.11
C ASP A 223 -14.56 11.95 -3.19
N GLY A 224 -13.28 11.81 -2.96
CA GLY A 224 -12.23 12.09 -3.95
C GLY A 224 -11.86 10.91 -4.87
N GLY A 225 -12.72 9.90 -5.00
CA GLY A 225 -12.40 8.70 -5.78
C GLY A 225 -12.49 7.45 -4.91
N HIS A 226 -11.37 6.92 -4.44
CA HIS A 226 -11.35 5.80 -3.53
C HIS A 226 -10.24 5.95 -2.47
N THR A 227 -10.29 5.12 -1.44
CA THR A 227 -9.20 4.94 -0.49
C THR A 227 -8.37 3.76 -0.98
N GLY A 228 -7.24 4.06 -1.59
CA GLY A 228 -6.35 3.05 -2.15
C GLY A 228 -4.96 3.12 -1.52
N ALA A 229 -4.00 2.50 -2.20
CA ALA A 229 -2.61 2.43 -1.76
C ALA A 229 -2.00 3.81 -1.53
N MET A 230 -2.20 4.73 -2.48
CA MET A 230 -1.61 6.06 -2.39
C MET A 230 -2.22 6.91 -1.26
N LYS A 231 -3.56 6.90 -1.14
CA LYS A 231 -4.26 7.68 -0.11
C LYS A 231 -4.06 7.13 1.30
N ASN A 232 -3.69 5.86 1.45
CA ASN A 232 -3.41 5.28 2.75
C ASN A 232 -2.31 6.02 3.52
N PHE A 233 -1.35 6.62 2.81
CA PHE A 233 -0.25 7.36 3.40
C PHE A 233 -0.65 8.71 4.03
N PHE A 234 -1.86 9.21 3.80
CA PHE A 234 -2.37 10.38 4.54
C PHE A 234 -2.38 10.12 6.04
N GLY A 235 -2.71 8.91 6.46
CA GLY A 235 -2.72 8.48 7.85
C GLY A 235 -1.35 8.21 8.46
N MET A 236 -0.25 8.57 7.78
CA MET A 236 1.10 8.40 8.30
C MET A 236 1.72 9.71 8.82
N ASN A 237 1.03 10.84 8.71
CA ASN A 237 1.51 12.11 9.24
C ASN A 237 1.49 12.10 10.77
N THR A 238 2.64 12.35 11.42
CA THR A 238 2.81 12.25 12.88
C THR A 238 2.02 13.27 13.67
N ASP A 239 1.66 14.41 13.10
CA ASP A 239 0.86 15.41 13.80
C ASP A 239 -0.64 15.06 13.86
N GLY A 240 -1.02 13.92 13.31
CA GLY A 240 -2.39 13.41 13.26
C GLY A 240 -3.34 14.25 12.39
N LYS A 241 -2.85 15.33 11.80
CA LYS A 241 -3.67 16.23 11.00
C LYS A 241 -3.79 15.75 9.57
N VAL A 242 -4.73 14.84 9.33
CA VAL A 242 -5.12 14.48 7.95
C VAL A 242 -5.91 15.59 7.26
N SER A 243 -6.41 16.56 8.03
CA SER A 243 -7.23 17.65 7.52
C SER A 243 -6.51 18.56 6.53
N PHE A 244 -5.18 18.68 6.60
CA PHE A 244 -4.42 19.48 5.65
C PHE A 244 -4.60 18.99 4.20
N ALA A 245 -4.65 17.69 4.03
CA ALA A 245 -4.84 17.08 2.72
C ALA A 245 -6.21 17.40 2.10
N HIS A 246 -7.20 17.76 2.93
CA HIS A 246 -8.54 18.12 2.50
C HIS A 246 -8.76 19.65 2.41
N ARG A 247 -7.77 20.45 2.75
CA ARG A 247 -7.82 21.93 2.65
C ARG A 247 -7.43 22.45 1.26
N ASP A 248 -6.75 21.61 0.49
CA ASP A 248 -6.46 21.90 -0.90
C ASP A 248 -7.80 22.01 -1.65
N PRO A 249 -8.12 23.12 -2.32
CA PRO A 249 -9.31 23.22 -3.17
C PRO A 249 -9.32 22.12 -4.25
N ASP A 250 -8.13 21.68 -4.65
CA ASP A 250 -7.92 20.60 -5.61
C ASP A 250 -7.60 19.25 -4.94
N TRP A 251 -7.92 19.07 -3.65
CA TRP A 251 -7.60 17.84 -2.92
C TRP A 251 -8.12 16.58 -3.60
N ARG A 252 -9.21 16.71 -4.38
CA ARG A 252 -9.77 15.66 -5.22
C ARG A 252 -8.86 15.27 -6.37
N ASP A 253 -7.90 16.11 -6.72
CA ASP A 253 -6.91 15.86 -7.77
C ASP A 253 -5.69 15.10 -7.27
N SER A 254 -5.60 14.84 -5.98
CA SER A 254 -4.59 14.00 -5.32
C SER A 254 -3.13 14.36 -5.54
N LYS A 255 -2.84 15.60 -5.87
CA LYS A 255 -1.44 16.08 -5.93
C LYS A 255 -0.69 15.78 -4.64
N GLN A 256 -1.37 15.84 -3.50
CA GLN A 256 -0.77 15.55 -2.22
C GLN A 256 -0.48 14.07 -2.01
N CYS A 257 -1.37 13.14 -2.45
CA CYS A 257 -1.07 11.72 -2.43
C CYS A 257 0.22 11.42 -3.20
N ASN A 258 0.34 12.06 -4.35
CA ASN A 258 1.48 11.96 -5.23
C ASN A 258 2.77 12.43 -4.53
N ASN A 259 2.75 13.63 -3.96
CA ASN A 259 3.88 14.20 -3.26
C ASN A 259 4.34 13.32 -2.08
N ILE A 260 3.39 12.76 -1.32
CA ILE A 260 3.71 11.90 -0.19
C ILE A 260 4.38 10.61 -0.67
N ILE A 261 3.77 9.92 -1.64
CA ILE A 261 4.28 8.60 -2.07
C ILE A 261 5.63 8.71 -2.79
N THR A 262 5.94 9.86 -3.38
CA THR A 262 7.25 10.13 -3.99
C THR A 262 8.30 10.64 -3.04
N HIS A 263 7.95 10.92 -1.79
CA HIS A 263 8.96 11.32 -0.81
C HIS A 263 10.11 10.30 -0.80
N PRO A 264 11.37 10.73 -0.91
CA PRO A 264 12.52 9.83 -1.06
C PRO A 264 12.56 8.72 0.01
N GLU A 265 12.24 9.06 1.26
CA GLU A 265 12.29 8.11 2.37
C GLU A 265 11.13 7.09 2.33
N ILE A 266 9.97 7.45 1.81
CA ILE A 266 8.87 6.51 1.58
C ILE A 266 9.21 5.63 0.39
N LYS A 267 9.59 6.22 -0.75
CA LYS A 267 9.92 5.50 -1.98
C LYS A 267 11.06 4.50 -1.78
N LYS A 268 12.07 4.86 -0.98
CA LYS A 268 13.21 4.00 -0.65
C LYS A 268 12.79 2.75 0.13
N ARG A 269 11.76 2.83 0.98
CA ARG A 269 11.36 1.74 1.90
C ARG A 269 10.13 0.98 1.47
N LEU A 270 9.23 1.59 0.71
CA LEU A 270 8.00 0.93 0.27
C LEU A 270 8.32 -0.20 -0.69
N ARG A 271 7.91 -1.42 -0.31
CA ARG A 271 8.18 -2.64 -1.06
C ARG A 271 6.94 -3.28 -1.65
N LEU A 272 5.81 -3.16 -0.95
CA LEU A 272 4.58 -3.83 -1.34
C LEU A 272 3.38 -3.04 -0.85
N CYS A 273 2.37 -2.93 -1.70
CA CYS A 273 1.03 -2.50 -1.36
C CYS A 273 0.09 -3.70 -1.41
N ILE A 274 -0.72 -3.85 -0.38
CA ILE A 274 -1.69 -4.93 -0.21
C ILE A 274 -3.05 -4.27 0.02
N ASN A 275 -4.04 -4.61 -0.80
CA ASN A 275 -5.43 -4.25 -0.53
C ASN A 275 -6.13 -5.43 0.11
N GLU A 276 -6.63 -5.24 1.31
CA GLU A 276 -7.56 -6.16 1.95
C GLU A 276 -8.97 -5.92 1.40
N ALA A 277 -9.26 -6.53 0.27
CA ALA A 277 -10.56 -6.51 -0.37
C ALA A 277 -11.40 -7.78 -0.06
N ILE A 278 -11.31 -8.29 1.16
CA ILE A 278 -12.18 -9.39 1.62
C ILE A 278 -13.62 -8.89 1.68
N LEU A 279 -13.80 -7.72 2.27
CA LEU A 279 -14.99 -6.91 2.19
C LEU A 279 -14.64 -5.56 1.57
N ALA A 280 -15.65 -4.83 1.14
CA ALA A 280 -15.47 -3.49 0.57
C ALA A 280 -16.49 -2.51 1.16
N ALA A 281 -16.19 -1.19 1.05
CA ALA A 281 -17.09 -0.15 1.50
C ALA A 281 -17.40 0.83 0.36
N LYS A 282 -18.68 1.25 0.32
CA LYS A 282 -19.23 2.10 -0.74
C LYS A 282 -18.90 3.58 -0.55
N SER A 283 -18.78 4.05 0.69
CA SER A 283 -18.73 5.47 1.01
C SER A 283 -17.85 5.71 2.25
N PRO A 284 -17.21 6.88 2.36
CA PRO A 284 -16.55 7.29 3.60
C PRO A 284 -17.55 7.56 4.72
N ASP A 285 -18.83 7.83 4.38
CA ASP A 285 -19.89 8.14 5.34
C ASP A 285 -20.57 6.88 5.87
N THR A 286 -20.60 5.80 5.09
CA THR A 286 -21.01 4.48 5.55
C THR A 286 -19.75 3.70 5.91
N LEU A 287 -19.53 3.56 7.20
CA LEU A 287 -18.33 2.93 7.73
C LEU A 287 -18.36 1.40 7.58
N ASP A 288 -19.55 0.84 7.42
CA ASP A 288 -19.78 -0.61 7.38
C ASP A 288 -19.46 -1.22 6.00
N PRO A 289 -19.13 -2.51 5.97
CA PRO A 289 -19.01 -3.27 4.74
C PRO A 289 -20.27 -3.16 3.89
N TYR A 290 -20.08 -3.06 2.59
CA TYR A 290 -21.15 -2.95 1.61
C TYR A 290 -21.14 -4.12 0.63
N GLU A 291 -22.32 -4.60 0.23
CA GLU A 291 -22.46 -5.69 -0.71
C GLU A 291 -22.17 -5.26 -2.15
N PHE A 292 -21.09 -5.77 -2.73
CA PHE A 292 -20.70 -5.56 -4.13
C PHE A 292 -21.35 -6.61 -5.04
N ARG A 293 -22.67 -6.58 -5.15
CA ARG A 293 -23.48 -7.64 -5.80
C ARG A 293 -23.37 -7.66 -7.32
N ASP A 294 -22.95 -6.57 -7.96
CA ASP A 294 -22.79 -6.53 -9.42
C ASP A 294 -21.66 -7.41 -9.90
N LEU A 295 -20.59 -7.44 -9.10
CA LEU A 295 -19.37 -8.14 -9.43
C LEU A 295 -19.25 -9.49 -8.73
N PHE A 296 -19.86 -9.62 -7.56
CA PHE A 296 -19.71 -10.78 -6.69
C PHE A 296 -21.09 -11.28 -6.25
N PRO A 297 -21.43 -12.56 -6.58
CA PRO A 297 -22.78 -13.08 -6.31
C PRO A 297 -23.19 -13.03 -4.83
N ASP A 298 -22.23 -13.19 -3.91
CA ASP A 298 -22.42 -13.12 -2.46
C ASP A 298 -22.18 -11.72 -1.88
N GLY A 299 -21.93 -10.73 -2.74
CA GLY A 299 -21.63 -9.34 -2.36
C GLY A 299 -20.24 -9.11 -1.78
N LYS A 300 -19.39 -10.14 -1.70
CA LYS A 300 -18.08 -10.07 -1.07
C LYS A 300 -16.99 -10.17 -2.13
N PRO A 301 -16.07 -9.21 -2.24
CA PRO A 301 -14.91 -9.33 -3.14
C PRO A 301 -14.01 -10.51 -2.82
N SER A 302 -13.94 -10.92 -1.55
CA SER A 302 -13.20 -12.10 -1.08
C SER A 302 -11.80 -12.18 -1.66
N SER A 303 -11.11 -11.03 -1.76
CA SER A 303 -9.89 -10.85 -2.56
C SER A 303 -8.80 -10.11 -1.78
N LEU A 304 -7.56 -10.38 -2.15
CA LEU A 304 -6.41 -9.51 -1.89
C LEU A 304 -5.86 -9.01 -3.23
N PHE A 305 -5.46 -7.74 -3.28
CA PHE A 305 -4.70 -7.21 -4.41
C PHE A 305 -3.30 -6.84 -3.94
N LEU A 306 -2.29 -7.20 -4.72
CA LEU A 306 -0.90 -6.97 -4.40
C LEU A 306 -0.19 -6.32 -5.57
N SER A 307 0.60 -5.27 -5.29
CA SER A 307 1.47 -4.63 -6.29
C SER A 307 2.65 -3.92 -5.61
N ARG A 308 3.73 -3.79 -6.34
CA ARG A 308 4.82 -2.87 -5.96
C ARG A 308 4.55 -1.44 -6.42
N ASN A 309 3.62 -1.27 -7.34
CA ASN A 309 3.24 0.02 -7.87
C ASN A 309 1.92 0.48 -7.26
N PRO A 310 1.94 1.42 -6.31
CA PRO A 310 0.74 1.88 -5.63
C PRO A 310 -0.27 2.53 -6.58
N PHE A 311 0.21 3.17 -7.64
CA PHE A 311 -0.64 3.81 -8.64
C PHE A 311 -1.41 2.79 -9.48
N LEU A 312 -0.71 1.78 -10.04
CA LEU A 312 -1.37 0.74 -10.84
C LEU A 312 -2.35 -0.09 -10.01
N GLN A 313 -2.02 -0.33 -8.76
CA GLN A 313 -2.94 -0.99 -7.86
C GLN A 313 -4.22 -0.19 -7.69
N ASP A 314 -4.11 1.10 -7.45
CA ASP A 314 -5.26 2.00 -7.29
C ASP A 314 -6.10 2.09 -8.58
N VAL A 315 -5.47 2.04 -9.75
CA VAL A 315 -6.17 2.00 -11.04
C VAL A 315 -7.03 0.74 -11.16
N VAL A 316 -6.45 -0.43 -10.86
CA VAL A 316 -7.18 -1.71 -10.92
C VAL A 316 -8.32 -1.74 -9.91
N GLU A 317 -8.05 -1.36 -8.67
CA GLU A 317 -9.06 -1.29 -7.61
C GLU A 317 -10.21 -0.34 -7.94
N TRP A 318 -9.88 0.81 -8.54
CA TRP A 318 -10.88 1.78 -8.96
C TRP A 318 -11.84 1.23 -10.00
N ASP A 319 -11.39 0.39 -10.91
CA ASP A 319 -12.27 -0.24 -11.89
C ASP A 319 -13.31 -1.13 -11.22
N PHE A 320 -12.95 -1.86 -10.17
CA PHE A 320 -13.91 -2.63 -9.37
C PHE A 320 -14.91 -1.72 -8.64
N ILE A 321 -14.41 -0.69 -7.97
CA ILE A 321 -15.28 0.26 -7.23
C ILE A 321 -16.21 0.98 -8.20
N ARG A 322 -15.72 1.41 -9.35
CA ARG A 322 -16.50 2.14 -10.36
C ARG A 322 -17.63 1.29 -10.92
N ALA A 323 -17.36 0.04 -11.24
CA ALA A 323 -18.37 -0.86 -11.78
C ALA A 323 -19.51 -1.04 -10.78
N GLU A 324 -19.21 -1.26 -9.52
CA GLU A 324 -20.22 -1.42 -8.47
C GLU A 324 -20.95 -0.11 -8.17
N CYS A 325 -20.25 1.02 -8.18
CA CYS A 325 -20.82 2.33 -7.88
C CYS A 325 -21.66 2.92 -9.02
N SER A 326 -21.60 2.38 -10.23
CA SER A 326 -22.42 2.85 -11.35
C SER A 326 -23.93 2.68 -11.12
N ARG A 327 -24.31 1.79 -10.21
CA ARG A 327 -25.70 1.57 -9.80
C ARG A 327 -26.31 2.66 -8.93
N PHE A 328 -25.53 3.58 -8.40
CA PHE A 328 -26.04 4.56 -7.43
C PHE A 328 -26.25 5.93 -8.10
N PRO A 329 -27.48 6.21 -8.57
CA PRO A 329 -27.81 7.52 -9.13
C PRO A 329 -27.63 8.61 -8.07
N GLY A 330 -26.98 9.72 -8.44
CA GLY A 330 -26.91 10.93 -7.64
C GLY A 330 -25.55 11.26 -7.01
N ARG A 331 -24.53 10.39 -7.13
CA ARG A 331 -23.17 10.79 -6.77
C ARG A 331 -22.22 10.58 -7.97
N PRO A 332 -21.44 11.57 -8.35
CA PRO A 332 -20.50 11.44 -9.46
C PRO A 332 -19.41 10.42 -9.05
N GLY A 333 -19.67 9.15 -9.36
CA GLY A 333 -18.71 8.07 -9.15
C GLY A 333 -17.52 8.08 -10.10
N ASN A 334 -17.44 9.09 -10.97
CA ASN A 334 -16.51 9.14 -12.08
C ASN A 334 -15.33 10.09 -11.85
N ASN A 335 -15.11 10.55 -10.63
CA ASN A 335 -13.96 11.41 -10.38
C ASN A 335 -12.69 10.56 -10.31
N ILE A 336 -12.06 10.39 -11.46
CA ILE A 336 -10.72 9.79 -11.61
C ILE A 336 -9.65 10.88 -11.62
N ALA A 337 -9.99 12.12 -11.29
CA ALA A 337 -9.07 13.25 -11.34
C ALA A 337 -7.80 12.96 -10.56
N TRP A 338 -7.93 12.30 -9.40
CA TRP A 338 -6.79 11.95 -8.60
C TRP A 338 -5.87 10.91 -9.24
N LEU A 339 -6.39 9.91 -9.95
CA LEU A 339 -5.57 8.97 -10.73
C LEU A 339 -4.90 9.66 -11.91
N LYS A 340 -5.57 10.65 -12.53
CA LYS A 340 -4.99 11.45 -13.61
C LYS A 340 -3.74 12.21 -13.16
N ASN A 341 -3.78 12.82 -12.00
CA ASN A 341 -2.63 13.55 -11.44
C ASN A 341 -1.49 12.63 -11.03
N CYS A 342 -1.79 11.37 -10.77
CA CYS A 342 -0.78 10.36 -10.47
C CYS A 342 -0.14 9.75 -11.72
N ALA A 343 -0.71 9.95 -12.91
CA ALA A 343 -0.16 9.43 -14.17
C ALA A 343 1.27 9.92 -14.47
N GLY A 344 1.67 11.06 -13.95
CA GLY A 344 3.04 11.57 -14.05
C GLY A 344 4.13 10.70 -13.38
N PHE A 345 3.73 9.67 -12.61
CA PHE A 345 4.67 8.70 -12.03
C PHE A 345 5.22 7.70 -13.04
N LEU A 346 4.48 7.45 -14.09
CA LEU A 346 4.83 6.47 -15.10
C LEU A 346 5.25 7.21 -16.35
N PRO A 347 6.52 7.18 -16.75
CA PRO A 347 7.05 7.99 -17.86
C PRO A 347 6.36 7.72 -19.20
N ASN A 348 5.58 6.64 -19.32
CA ASN A 348 4.89 6.24 -20.54
C ASN A 348 3.36 6.36 -20.48
N TRP A 349 2.81 6.95 -19.40
CA TRP A 349 1.36 7.11 -19.26
C TRP A 349 0.93 8.50 -19.69
N SER A 350 0.16 8.57 -20.76
CA SER A 350 -0.54 9.79 -21.09
C SER A 350 -1.79 9.93 -20.23
N LEU A 351 -2.12 11.15 -19.84
CA LEU A 351 -3.39 11.49 -19.20
C LEU A 351 -4.60 10.89 -19.97
N ASN A 352 -4.50 10.80 -21.27
CA ASN A 352 -5.54 10.24 -22.16
C ASN A 352 -5.79 8.75 -21.92
N ALA A 353 -4.79 7.96 -21.53
CA ALA A 353 -4.96 6.54 -21.24
C ALA A 353 -5.80 6.33 -19.98
N VAL A 354 -5.63 7.19 -18.97
CA VAL A 354 -6.43 7.16 -17.73
C VAL A 354 -7.83 7.75 -17.97
N GLU A 355 -7.94 8.80 -18.80
CA GLU A 355 -9.23 9.48 -19.13
C GLU A 355 -10.19 8.61 -19.91
N SER A 356 -9.68 7.83 -20.83
CA SER A 356 -10.51 6.99 -21.71
C SER A 356 -10.98 5.69 -21.03
N GLY A 357 -10.52 5.39 -19.82
CA GLY A 357 -10.77 4.11 -19.16
C GLY A 357 -10.13 2.93 -19.92
N VAL A 358 -9.10 3.20 -20.68
CA VAL A 358 -8.45 2.33 -21.68
C VAL A 358 -7.54 1.28 -21.05
N LEU A 359 -7.54 1.16 -19.74
CA LEU A 359 -6.80 0.07 -19.12
C LEU A 359 -7.40 -1.30 -19.41
N VAL A 360 -8.67 -1.34 -19.81
CA VAL A 360 -9.34 -2.57 -20.19
C VAL A 360 -9.30 -2.69 -21.71
N SER A 361 -8.55 -3.64 -22.25
CA SER A 361 -8.59 -3.96 -23.67
C SER A 361 -9.89 -4.70 -23.98
N GLY A 362 -10.79 -4.03 -24.72
CA GLY A 362 -12.04 -4.62 -25.16
C GLY A 362 -13.28 -3.74 -24.93
N ALA A 363 -14.36 -4.03 -25.62
CA ALA A 363 -15.58 -3.24 -25.68
C ALA A 363 -16.40 -3.18 -24.37
N SER A 364 -16.09 -3.97 -23.38
CA SER A 364 -16.76 -3.98 -22.09
C SER A 364 -15.93 -3.27 -21.04
N ARG A 365 -16.39 -2.10 -20.60
CA ARG A 365 -15.75 -1.26 -19.58
C ARG A 365 -16.09 -1.72 -18.14
N LEU A 366 -16.77 -2.83 -17.99
CA LEU A 366 -17.13 -3.34 -16.66
C LEU A 366 -16.11 -4.40 -16.24
N PRO A 367 -15.55 -4.31 -15.02
CA PRO A 367 -14.77 -5.39 -14.50
C PRO A 367 -15.65 -6.64 -14.50
N SER A 368 -15.17 -7.65 -15.18
CA SER A 368 -15.71 -9.01 -15.10
C SER A 368 -14.73 -9.86 -14.29
N LYS A 369 -15.11 -11.10 -14.03
CA LYS A 369 -14.17 -12.10 -13.48
C LYS A 369 -12.89 -12.19 -14.31
N ASP A 370 -13.00 -11.86 -15.58
CA ASP A 370 -12.00 -12.01 -16.62
C ASP A 370 -11.47 -10.64 -17.10
N MET A 371 -11.29 -9.69 -16.19
CA MET A 371 -10.70 -8.39 -16.53
C MET A 371 -9.37 -8.58 -17.25
N SER A 372 -9.25 -7.99 -18.43
CA SER A 372 -8.00 -7.92 -19.16
C SER A 372 -7.58 -6.45 -19.32
N TYR A 373 -6.31 -6.20 -19.09
CA TYR A 373 -5.69 -4.90 -19.31
C TYR A 373 -4.75 -4.98 -20.50
N ASP A 374 -4.42 -3.84 -21.10
CA ASP A 374 -3.32 -3.77 -22.05
C ASP A 374 -2.03 -4.20 -21.32
N PRO A 375 -1.41 -5.33 -21.69
CA PRO A 375 -0.23 -5.84 -21.00
C PRO A 375 1.00 -4.92 -21.15
N ALA A 376 0.98 -3.97 -22.10
CA ALA A 376 1.99 -2.93 -22.19
C ALA A 376 1.91 -1.96 -21.01
N LEU A 377 0.73 -1.81 -20.42
CA LEU A 377 0.44 -0.89 -19.31
C LEU A 377 0.36 -1.62 -17.98
N VAL A 378 -0.43 -2.69 -17.89
CA VAL A 378 -0.64 -3.43 -16.64
C VAL A 378 -0.65 -4.93 -16.92
N GLU A 379 0.22 -5.67 -16.29
CA GLU A 379 0.12 -7.13 -16.20
C GLU A 379 -0.80 -7.48 -15.03
N TYR A 380 -2.08 -7.69 -15.33
CA TYR A 380 -3.06 -8.09 -14.34
C TYR A 380 -3.17 -9.60 -14.27
N VAL A 381 -2.96 -10.15 -13.06
CA VAL A 381 -3.05 -11.59 -12.79
C VAL A 381 -4.15 -11.83 -11.77
N SER A 382 -5.13 -12.67 -12.12
CA SER A 382 -6.18 -13.09 -11.18
C SER A 382 -6.05 -14.57 -10.88
N ARG A 383 -6.00 -14.93 -9.59
CA ARG A 383 -5.76 -16.29 -9.10
C ARG A 383 -6.79 -16.68 -8.05
N ARG A 384 -7.37 -17.85 -8.20
CA ARG A 384 -8.08 -18.52 -7.10
C ARG A 384 -7.06 -19.32 -6.28
N VAL A 385 -7.17 -19.28 -4.95
CA VAL A 385 -6.38 -20.14 -4.07
C VAL A 385 -6.57 -21.62 -4.45
N GLY A 386 -5.51 -22.39 -4.38
CA GLY A 386 -5.52 -23.82 -4.76
C GLY A 386 -5.51 -24.09 -6.27
N SER A 387 -5.61 -23.07 -7.15
CA SER A 387 -5.45 -23.27 -8.57
C SER A 387 -3.97 -23.49 -8.94
N PRO A 388 -3.66 -24.41 -9.87
CA PRO A 388 -2.28 -24.65 -10.29
C PRO A 388 -1.66 -23.37 -10.87
N PRO A 389 -0.34 -23.14 -10.71
CA PRO A 389 0.34 -22.00 -11.29
C PRO A 389 0.15 -21.98 -12.82
N VAL A 390 -0.19 -20.79 -13.34
CA VAL A 390 -0.19 -20.59 -14.79
C VAL A 390 1.26 -20.42 -15.21
N HIS A 391 1.92 -21.52 -15.54
CA HIS A 391 3.22 -21.44 -16.20
C HIS A 391 3.00 -20.78 -17.56
N ARG A 392 3.24 -19.48 -17.66
CA ARG A 392 3.51 -18.88 -18.95
C ARG A 392 4.91 -19.37 -19.33
N ALA A 393 4.96 -20.22 -20.36
CA ALA A 393 6.22 -20.51 -21.04
C ALA A 393 6.82 -19.16 -21.43
N GLY A 394 8.04 -18.89 -20.95
CA GLY A 394 8.80 -17.69 -21.24
C GLY A 394 9.21 -17.59 -22.69
#